data_a42074482d6def7f88716a6294720c0a
#
_entry.id   a42074482d6def7f88716a6294720c0a
#
_cell.length_a   1.000
_cell.length_b   1.000
_cell.length_c   1.000
_cell.angle_alpha   90.00
_cell.angle_beta   90.00
_cell.angle_gamma   90.00
#
_symmetry.space_group_name_H-M   'P 1'
#
loop_
_entity.id
_entity.type
_entity.pdbx_description
1 polymer ?
#
loop_
_entity_poly.entity_id
_entity_poly.type
_entity_poly.pdbx_seq_one_letter_code
_entity_poly.pdbx_strand_id
1 'polypeptide(L)'
;AEDKIGGLIAGWAIRSEDGSEMKVPANPPLAKDIANFVGEPIAVVFAETLDEAKEGAEKVKVDYKVLKAVVDTADAMKSEAIHDGVDKNLCYDWLLGDRKAVDEAFAKADKVIKVDLINNRLVPNAMEPRACVVDYNTASEEITLYTTSQNPHLSRLVMSAFGGVAPENKLRVVAPDVGGGFGSKINVYNEEIVCSWASKKLKDQLNG
;
A
#
# COMPACT_ATOMS: atom_id res chain seq x y z
N ALA A 1 -19.33 0.06 0.22
CA ALA A 1 -19.39 1.50 -0.07
C ALA A 1 -19.97 2.32 1.09
N GLU A 2 -20.73 1.70 1.98
CA GLU A 2 -21.33 2.39 3.15
C GLU A 2 -20.39 2.40 4.38
N ASP A 3 -19.51 1.42 4.49
CA ASP A 3 -18.56 1.33 5.58
C ASP A 3 -17.32 2.19 5.27
N LYS A 4 -17.08 3.17 6.14
CA LYS A 4 -15.94 4.08 6.03
C LYS A 4 -14.68 3.37 6.53
N ILE A 5 -14.10 2.51 5.70
CA ILE A 5 -12.76 2.00 5.94
C ILE A 5 -11.79 3.04 5.39
N GLY A 6 -10.82 3.44 6.20
CA GLY A 6 -9.80 4.38 5.80
C GLY A 6 -8.82 3.77 4.81
N GLY A 7 -8.07 4.63 4.14
CA GLY A 7 -7.03 4.23 3.20
C GLY A 7 -5.71 3.85 3.89
N LEU A 8 -4.84 3.25 3.10
CA LEU A 8 -3.46 3.00 3.47
C LEU A 8 -2.63 4.28 3.33
N ILE A 9 -1.58 4.41 4.14
CA ILE A 9 -0.63 5.51 4.01
C ILE A 9 0.50 5.15 3.04
N ALA A 10 0.98 6.15 2.32
CA ALA A 10 2.07 6.00 1.36
C ALA A 10 3.48 6.02 1.99
N GLY A 11 3.60 5.91 3.31
CA GLY A 11 4.87 5.96 4.03
C GLY A 11 5.06 7.26 4.84
N TRP A 12 6.30 7.66 5.06
CA TRP A 12 6.63 8.86 5.84
C TRP A 12 6.37 10.14 5.04
N ALA A 13 5.83 11.15 5.71
CA ALA A 13 5.66 12.47 5.12
C ALA A 13 7.04 13.07 4.76
N ILE A 14 7.19 13.47 3.50
CA ILE A 14 8.39 14.11 2.97
C ILE A 14 8.01 15.53 2.56
N ARG A 15 8.93 16.49 2.73
CA ARG A 15 8.79 17.83 2.20
C ARG A 15 9.65 17.99 0.96
N SER A 16 9.10 18.64 -0.05
CA SER A 16 9.83 19.02 -1.24
C SER A 16 10.90 20.08 -0.94
N GLU A 17 11.83 20.30 -1.85
CA GLU A 17 12.90 21.30 -1.74
C GLU A 17 12.34 22.73 -1.52
N ASP A 18 11.19 23.03 -2.12
CA ASP A 18 10.47 24.30 -1.95
C ASP A 18 9.69 24.42 -0.63
N GLY A 19 9.75 23.41 0.23
CA GLY A 19 9.04 23.33 1.51
C GLY A 19 7.59 22.82 1.40
N SER A 20 7.08 22.55 0.19
CA SER A 20 5.73 22.01 0.01
C SER A 20 5.61 20.60 0.58
N GLU A 21 4.41 20.26 1.02
CA GLU A 21 4.12 18.93 1.57
C GLU A 21 3.96 17.90 0.44
N MET A 22 4.38 16.66 0.74
CA MET A 22 4.15 15.52 -0.15
C MET A 22 2.66 15.35 -0.40
N LYS A 23 2.29 15.22 -1.67
CA LYS A 23 0.93 14.88 -2.08
C LYS A 23 0.74 13.38 -1.92
N VAL A 24 -0.30 12.99 -1.20
CA VAL A 24 -0.63 11.58 -0.92
C VAL A 24 -2.02 11.30 -1.47
N PRO A 25 -2.13 10.70 -2.66
CA PRO A 25 -3.41 10.26 -3.20
C PRO A 25 -4.09 9.26 -2.27
N ALA A 26 -5.42 9.24 -2.27
CA ALA A 26 -6.17 8.23 -1.55
C ALA A 26 -5.83 6.83 -2.06
N ASN A 27 -5.58 5.92 -1.14
CA ASN A 27 -5.29 4.51 -1.43
C ASN A 27 -6.25 3.63 -0.62
N PRO A 28 -7.51 3.50 -1.06
CA PRO A 28 -8.50 2.69 -0.37
C PRO A 28 -8.15 1.20 -0.47
N PRO A 29 -8.61 0.36 0.48
CA PRO A 29 -8.35 -1.09 0.44
C PRO A 29 -8.91 -1.80 -0.79
N LEU A 30 -9.99 -1.28 -1.37
CA LEU A 30 -10.54 -1.71 -2.65
C LEU A 30 -10.76 -0.48 -3.53
N ALA A 31 -10.41 -0.58 -4.81
CA ALA A 31 -10.65 0.48 -5.78
C ALA A 31 -12.14 0.84 -5.82
N LYS A 32 -12.47 2.13 -5.84
CA LYS A 32 -13.85 2.58 -5.80
C LYS A 32 -14.40 2.88 -7.20
N ASP A 33 -13.81 3.85 -7.87
CA ASP A 33 -14.31 4.32 -9.16
C ASP A 33 -13.29 4.13 -10.29
N ILE A 34 -12.01 4.12 -9.95
CA ILE A 34 -10.89 3.97 -10.88
C ILE A 34 -9.91 2.95 -10.31
N ALA A 35 -9.48 2.00 -11.15
CA ALA A 35 -8.32 1.16 -10.87
C ALA A 35 -7.08 1.82 -11.49
N ASN A 36 -6.12 2.19 -10.66
CA ASN A 36 -4.97 3.00 -11.05
C ASN A 36 -3.78 2.18 -11.57
N PHE A 37 -3.72 0.90 -11.22
CA PHE A 37 -2.62 0.02 -11.61
C PHE A 37 -3.07 -1.44 -11.72
N VAL A 38 -2.29 -2.24 -12.45
CA VAL A 38 -2.53 -3.68 -12.58
C VAL A 38 -2.26 -4.36 -11.23
N GLY A 39 -3.25 -5.11 -10.73
CA GLY A 39 -3.20 -5.76 -9.43
C GLY A 39 -3.84 -4.95 -8.30
N GLU A 40 -4.40 -3.78 -8.56
CA GLU A 40 -5.20 -3.06 -7.58
C GLU A 40 -6.46 -3.85 -7.22
N PRO A 41 -6.72 -4.16 -5.94
CA PRO A 41 -7.89 -4.92 -5.53
C PRO A 41 -9.19 -4.17 -5.85
N ILE A 42 -10.15 -4.85 -6.46
CA ILE A 42 -11.44 -4.27 -6.88
C ILE A 42 -12.58 -4.81 -6.05
N ALA A 43 -12.55 -6.11 -5.77
CA ALA A 43 -13.59 -6.81 -5.02
C ALA A 43 -12.96 -7.90 -4.16
N VAL A 44 -13.69 -8.29 -3.12
CA VAL A 44 -13.35 -9.42 -2.27
C VAL A 44 -14.58 -10.29 -2.09
N VAL A 45 -14.38 -11.58 -2.02
CA VAL A 45 -15.43 -12.57 -1.76
C VAL A 45 -15.08 -13.35 -0.52
N PHE A 46 -16.02 -13.41 0.41
CA PHE A 46 -15.94 -14.23 1.62
C PHE A 46 -16.90 -15.41 1.47
N ALA A 47 -16.46 -16.59 1.85
CA ALA A 47 -17.26 -17.81 1.85
C ALA A 47 -16.81 -18.74 2.98
N GLU A 48 -17.53 -19.81 3.22
CA GLU A 48 -17.19 -20.79 4.27
C GLU A 48 -15.96 -21.62 3.90
N THR A 49 -15.73 -21.82 2.60
CA THR A 49 -14.58 -22.56 2.09
C THR A 49 -13.80 -21.75 1.05
N LEU A 50 -12.51 -22.09 0.88
CA LEU A 50 -11.67 -21.48 -0.15
C LEU A 50 -12.20 -21.71 -1.56
N ASP A 51 -12.75 -22.89 -1.83
CA ASP A 51 -13.28 -23.25 -3.16
C ASP A 51 -14.52 -22.41 -3.49
N GLU A 52 -15.44 -22.24 -2.54
CA GLU A 52 -16.59 -21.35 -2.70
C GLU A 52 -16.18 -19.89 -2.88
N ALA A 53 -15.15 -19.43 -2.16
CA ALA A 53 -14.62 -18.08 -2.33
C ALA A 53 -14.05 -17.87 -3.73
N LYS A 54 -13.29 -18.85 -4.25
CA LYS A 54 -12.77 -18.84 -5.62
C LYS A 54 -13.88 -18.84 -6.67
N GLU A 55 -14.85 -19.76 -6.54
CA GLU A 55 -16.02 -19.78 -7.45
C GLU A 55 -16.80 -18.47 -7.41
N GLY A 56 -16.94 -17.87 -6.24
CA GLY A 56 -17.56 -16.55 -6.08
C GLY A 56 -16.77 -15.46 -6.80
N ALA A 57 -15.44 -15.47 -6.65
CA ALA A 57 -14.55 -14.50 -7.30
C ALA A 57 -14.61 -14.58 -8.84
N GLU A 58 -14.69 -15.79 -9.40
CA GLU A 58 -14.85 -16.01 -10.86
C GLU A 58 -16.18 -15.45 -11.41
N LYS A 59 -17.20 -15.31 -10.57
CA LYS A 59 -18.50 -14.75 -10.95
C LYS A 59 -18.51 -13.21 -10.93
N VAL A 60 -17.50 -12.57 -10.35
CA VAL A 60 -17.37 -11.11 -10.35
C VAL A 60 -17.07 -10.62 -11.76
N LYS A 61 -17.99 -9.84 -12.31
CA LYS A 61 -17.82 -9.23 -13.64
C LYS A 61 -17.52 -7.74 -13.46
N VAL A 62 -16.49 -7.27 -14.13
CA VAL A 62 -16.09 -5.86 -14.12
C VAL A 62 -16.04 -5.33 -15.54
N ASP A 63 -16.84 -4.31 -15.81
CA ASP A 63 -16.81 -3.60 -17.07
C ASP A 63 -15.85 -2.42 -16.95
N TYR A 64 -14.77 -2.44 -17.75
CA TYR A 64 -13.74 -1.41 -17.72
C TYR A 64 -13.91 -0.42 -18.86
N LYS A 65 -13.90 0.86 -18.51
CA LYS A 65 -13.57 1.91 -19.46
C LYS A 65 -12.07 2.16 -19.39
N VAL A 66 -11.34 1.71 -20.39
CA VAL A 66 -9.88 1.84 -20.45
C VAL A 66 -9.48 3.31 -20.55
N LEU A 67 -8.63 3.76 -19.63
CA LEU A 67 -8.02 5.08 -19.61
C LEU A 67 -6.59 5.02 -20.18
N LYS A 68 -6.01 6.19 -20.47
CA LYS A 68 -4.64 6.27 -20.96
C LYS A 68 -3.68 5.89 -19.83
N ALA A 69 -2.89 4.85 -20.05
CA ALA A 69 -1.88 4.44 -19.10
C ALA A 69 -0.63 5.33 -19.15
N VAL A 70 -0.01 5.56 -18.00
CA VAL A 70 1.30 6.20 -17.85
C VAL A 70 2.26 5.14 -17.34
N VAL A 71 3.10 4.61 -18.22
CA VAL A 71 3.96 3.45 -17.92
C VAL A 71 5.41 3.87 -17.75
N ASP A 72 5.89 4.82 -18.58
CA ASP A 72 7.27 5.29 -18.55
C ASP A 72 7.44 6.39 -17.50
N THR A 73 8.33 6.15 -16.53
CA THR A 73 8.61 7.11 -15.45
C THR A 73 9.22 8.41 -15.99
N ALA A 74 9.99 8.36 -17.09
CA ALA A 74 10.58 9.54 -17.71
C ALA A 74 9.54 10.47 -18.36
N ASP A 75 8.39 9.92 -18.74
CA ASP A 75 7.30 10.67 -19.36
C ASP A 75 6.15 10.97 -18.38
N ALA A 76 6.22 10.46 -17.14
CA ALA A 76 5.15 10.63 -16.14
C ALA A 76 4.80 12.10 -15.90
N MET A 77 5.80 12.97 -15.75
CA MET A 77 5.59 14.41 -15.52
C MET A 77 5.03 15.18 -16.72
N LYS A 78 5.09 14.60 -17.94
CA LYS A 78 4.56 15.17 -19.18
C LYS A 78 3.17 14.66 -19.53
N SER A 79 2.72 13.64 -18.79
CA SER A 79 1.45 12.96 -19.02
C SER A 79 0.31 13.60 -18.20
N GLU A 80 -0.92 13.27 -18.55
CA GLU A 80 -2.09 13.63 -17.74
C GLU A 80 -1.97 13.06 -16.32
N ALA A 81 -2.51 13.78 -15.34
CA ALA A 81 -2.52 13.34 -13.96
C ALA A 81 -3.32 12.05 -13.80
N ILE A 82 -2.74 11.04 -13.13
CA ILE A 82 -3.42 9.78 -12.79
C ILE A 82 -4.34 9.98 -11.60
N HIS A 83 -3.91 10.79 -10.63
CA HIS A 83 -4.65 11.07 -9.42
C HIS A 83 -5.09 12.53 -9.34
N ASP A 84 -6.30 12.76 -8.89
CA ASP A 84 -6.79 14.10 -8.62
C ASP A 84 -5.90 14.81 -7.60
N GLY A 85 -5.57 16.07 -7.87
CA GLY A 85 -4.72 16.89 -7.01
C GLY A 85 -3.22 16.60 -7.08
N VAL A 86 -2.78 15.68 -7.95
CA VAL A 86 -1.35 15.38 -8.19
C VAL A 86 -0.95 15.80 -9.59
N ASP A 87 -0.82 17.11 -9.79
CA ASP A 87 -0.42 17.68 -11.08
C ASP A 87 0.92 17.10 -11.55
N LYS A 88 1.01 16.81 -12.85
CA LYS A 88 2.19 16.22 -13.48
C LYS A 88 2.66 14.89 -12.87
N ASN A 89 1.77 14.20 -12.16
CA ASN A 89 2.11 12.95 -11.44
C ASN A 89 3.30 13.11 -10.46
N LEU A 90 3.54 14.34 -9.96
CA LEU A 90 4.62 14.65 -9.02
C LEU A 90 4.09 14.74 -7.59
N CYS A 91 4.45 13.76 -6.77
CA CYS A 91 4.08 13.74 -5.35
C CYS A 91 4.99 14.64 -4.51
N TYR A 92 6.28 14.63 -4.78
CA TYR A 92 7.28 15.46 -4.11
C TYR A 92 8.57 15.54 -4.94
N ASP A 93 9.36 16.58 -4.70
CA ASP A 93 10.72 16.76 -5.22
C ASP A 93 11.67 16.96 -4.03
N TRP A 94 12.40 15.91 -3.68
CA TRP A 94 13.21 15.87 -2.47
C TRP A 94 14.68 16.02 -2.76
N LEU A 95 15.32 16.92 -2.03
CA LEU A 95 16.76 17.15 -2.08
C LEU A 95 17.39 16.86 -0.71
N LEU A 96 18.48 16.12 -0.73
CA LEU A 96 19.38 15.95 0.42
C LEU A 96 20.80 16.27 -0.01
N GLY A 97 21.41 17.22 0.67
CA GLY A 97 22.78 17.67 0.40
C GLY A 97 22.88 19.15 0.01
N ASP A 98 24.02 19.54 -0.49
CA ASP A 98 24.30 20.90 -0.93
C ASP A 98 24.52 20.94 -2.46
N ARG A 99 23.48 21.36 -3.19
CA ARG A 99 23.51 21.46 -4.64
C ARG A 99 24.63 22.37 -5.12
N LYS A 100 24.83 23.53 -4.45
CA LYS A 100 25.86 24.51 -4.82
C LYS A 100 27.27 23.93 -4.67
N ALA A 101 27.54 23.25 -3.56
CA ALA A 101 28.82 22.57 -3.35
C ALA A 101 29.09 21.47 -4.41
N VAL A 102 28.04 20.73 -4.80
CA VAL A 102 28.14 19.74 -5.88
C VAL A 102 28.44 20.38 -7.22
N ASP A 103 27.72 21.44 -7.61
CA ASP A 103 27.94 22.15 -8.87
C ASP A 103 29.35 22.76 -8.92
N GLU A 104 29.84 23.35 -7.85
CA GLU A 104 31.19 23.86 -7.71
C GLU A 104 32.25 22.76 -7.85
N ALA A 105 32.00 21.58 -7.27
CA ALA A 105 32.92 20.45 -7.41
C ALA A 105 32.99 19.93 -8.87
N PHE A 106 31.83 19.80 -9.52
CA PHE A 106 31.80 19.45 -10.95
C PHE A 106 32.50 20.49 -11.84
N ALA A 107 32.32 21.76 -11.56
CA ALA A 107 32.99 22.85 -12.34
C ALA A 107 34.50 22.82 -12.18
N LYS A 108 35.05 22.30 -11.08
CA LYS A 108 36.50 22.22 -10.80
C LYS A 108 37.10 20.86 -11.13
N ALA A 109 36.30 19.90 -11.55
CA ALA A 109 36.77 18.54 -11.82
C ALA A 109 37.61 18.50 -13.11
N ASP A 110 38.75 17.83 -13.05
CA ASP A 110 39.60 17.63 -14.23
C ASP A 110 38.93 16.75 -15.29
N LYS A 111 38.03 15.87 -14.84
CA LYS A 111 37.28 14.96 -15.72
C LYS A 111 35.91 14.64 -15.13
N VAL A 112 34.87 14.78 -15.94
CA VAL A 112 33.51 14.39 -15.63
C VAL A 112 33.10 13.19 -16.46
N ILE A 113 32.60 12.15 -15.84
CA ILE A 113 32.06 10.96 -16.52
C ILE A 113 30.54 10.92 -16.25
N LYS A 114 29.78 10.76 -17.35
CA LYS A 114 28.34 10.56 -17.30
C LYS A 114 28.00 9.10 -17.62
N VAL A 115 27.15 8.51 -16.77
CA VAL A 115 26.64 7.15 -16.99
C VAL A 115 25.13 7.17 -16.81
N ASP A 116 24.42 6.60 -17.78
CA ASP A 116 22.98 6.43 -17.72
C ASP A 116 22.69 5.00 -17.23
N LEU A 117 21.98 4.90 -16.09
CA LEU A 117 21.67 3.63 -15.44
C LEU A 117 20.16 3.44 -15.30
N ILE A 118 19.72 2.21 -15.47
CA ILE A 118 18.35 1.80 -15.16
C ILE A 118 18.39 0.87 -13.95
N ASN A 119 17.79 1.33 -12.85
CA ASN A 119 17.61 0.51 -11.67
C ASN A 119 16.22 -0.19 -11.76
N ASN A 120 16.23 -1.44 -12.19
CA ASN A 120 14.99 -2.21 -12.35
C ASN A 120 14.32 -2.48 -10.99
N ARG A 121 13.00 -2.44 -10.99
CA ARG A 121 12.24 -2.96 -9.85
C ARG A 121 12.40 -4.46 -9.77
N LEU A 122 12.60 -4.95 -8.54
CA LEU A 122 12.63 -6.37 -8.21
C LEU A 122 11.49 -6.71 -7.26
N VAL A 123 10.94 -7.90 -7.41
CA VAL A 123 9.98 -8.45 -6.45
C VAL A 123 10.75 -9.31 -5.46
N PRO A 124 10.78 -8.96 -4.15
CA PRO A 124 11.38 -9.82 -3.16
C PRO A 124 10.47 -11.04 -2.93
N ASN A 125 10.93 -12.20 -3.39
CA ASN A 125 10.23 -13.47 -3.25
C ASN A 125 10.67 -14.19 -1.98
N ALA A 126 10.00 -13.92 -0.85
CA ALA A 126 10.16 -14.72 0.34
C ALA A 126 9.61 -16.14 0.11
N MET A 127 10.26 -17.17 0.70
CA MET A 127 9.77 -18.56 0.63
C MET A 127 8.37 -18.69 1.27
N GLU A 128 8.09 -17.93 2.31
CA GLU A 128 6.76 -17.76 2.87
C GLU A 128 6.06 -16.58 2.19
N PRO A 129 4.95 -16.80 1.46
CA PRO A 129 4.15 -15.70 0.91
C PRO A 129 3.47 -14.91 2.04
N ARG A 130 2.88 -13.76 1.69
CA ARG A 130 2.04 -13.01 2.66
C ARG A 130 0.78 -13.81 2.94
N ALA A 131 0.41 -13.83 4.22
CA ALA A 131 -0.85 -14.40 4.69
C ALA A 131 -1.31 -13.68 5.95
N CYS A 132 -2.61 -13.67 6.19
CA CYS A 132 -3.16 -13.18 7.44
C CYS A 132 -4.33 -14.04 7.92
N VAL A 133 -4.53 -14.07 9.23
CA VAL A 133 -5.69 -14.66 9.90
C VAL A 133 -6.23 -13.63 10.88
N VAL A 134 -7.50 -13.39 10.86
CA VAL A 134 -8.15 -12.42 11.75
C VAL A 134 -9.21 -13.10 12.59
N ASP A 135 -9.13 -12.89 13.89
CA ASP A 135 -10.12 -13.34 14.88
C ASP A 135 -10.77 -12.14 15.56
N TYR A 136 -12.10 -12.08 15.54
CA TYR A 136 -12.87 -11.06 16.25
C TYR A 136 -13.59 -11.66 17.45
N ASN A 137 -13.18 -11.23 18.65
CA ASN A 137 -13.86 -11.61 19.88
C ASN A 137 -15.10 -10.75 20.11
N THR A 138 -16.28 -11.34 19.99
CA THR A 138 -17.56 -10.64 20.12
C THR A 138 -17.85 -10.14 21.53
N ALA A 139 -17.27 -10.75 22.57
CA ALA A 139 -17.49 -10.36 23.95
C ALA A 139 -16.62 -9.16 24.35
N SER A 140 -15.35 -9.15 23.97
CA SER A 140 -14.42 -8.05 24.27
C SER A 140 -14.37 -6.98 23.16
N GLU A 141 -14.95 -7.25 22.01
CA GLU A 141 -14.85 -6.43 20.80
C GLU A 141 -13.40 -6.20 20.32
N GLU A 142 -12.52 -7.14 20.63
CA GLU A 142 -11.12 -7.10 20.24
C GLU A 142 -10.89 -7.84 18.93
N ILE A 143 -9.99 -7.31 18.11
CA ILE A 143 -9.49 -7.95 16.89
C ILE A 143 -8.09 -8.45 17.17
N THR A 144 -7.82 -9.72 16.89
CA THR A 144 -6.46 -10.25 16.81
C THR A 144 -6.15 -10.57 15.36
N LEU A 145 -5.17 -9.87 14.81
CA LEU A 145 -4.61 -10.11 13.48
C LEU A 145 -3.30 -10.88 13.63
N TYR A 146 -3.25 -12.08 13.08
CA TYR A 146 -2.01 -12.83 12.85
C TYR A 146 -1.58 -12.56 11.43
N THR A 147 -0.35 -12.08 11.23
CA THR A 147 0.11 -11.70 9.89
C THR A 147 1.62 -11.87 9.74
N THR A 148 2.06 -12.10 8.52
CA THR A 148 3.47 -12.22 8.16
C THR A 148 4.09 -10.82 8.00
N SER A 149 4.17 -10.05 9.09
CA SER A 149 4.65 -8.67 9.10
C SER A 149 6.06 -8.52 9.65
N GLN A 150 6.84 -7.59 9.07
CA GLN A 150 8.11 -7.15 9.63
C GLN A 150 7.95 -6.11 10.75
N ASN A 151 6.77 -5.48 10.84
CA ASN A 151 6.49 -4.35 11.73
C ASN A 151 5.12 -4.45 12.42
N PRO A 152 4.87 -5.42 13.32
CA PRO A 152 3.55 -5.62 13.93
C PRO A 152 3.04 -4.39 14.70
N HIS A 153 3.93 -3.63 15.33
CA HIS A 153 3.56 -2.40 16.04
C HIS A 153 3.13 -1.28 15.10
N LEU A 154 3.85 -1.10 13.99
CA LEU A 154 3.46 -0.13 12.97
C LEU A 154 2.17 -0.54 12.27
N SER A 155 2.00 -1.83 11.97
CA SER A 155 0.75 -2.37 11.41
C SER A 155 -0.44 -2.05 12.31
N ARG A 156 -0.32 -2.26 13.62
CA ARG A 156 -1.36 -1.90 14.60
C ARG A 156 -1.71 -0.41 14.55
N LEU A 157 -0.70 0.46 14.55
CA LEU A 157 -0.89 1.92 14.48
C LEU A 157 -1.59 2.32 13.18
N VAL A 158 -1.11 1.84 12.03
CA VAL A 158 -1.64 2.20 10.71
C VAL A 158 -3.07 1.71 10.54
N MET A 159 -3.36 0.47 10.92
CA MET A 159 -4.70 -0.10 10.82
C MET A 159 -5.71 0.60 11.73
N SER A 160 -5.28 1.07 12.89
CA SER A 160 -6.13 1.83 13.79
C SER A 160 -6.32 3.28 13.34
N ALA A 161 -5.22 4.01 13.13
CA ALA A 161 -5.26 5.45 12.89
C ALA A 161 -5.74 5.82 11.47
N PHE A 162 -5.39 5.01 10.47
CA PHE A 162 -5.68 5.28 9.06
C PHE A 162 -6.68 4.28 8.47
N GLY A 163 -6.55 3.00 8.77
CA GLY A 163 -7.47 1.96 8.32
C GLY A 163 -8.85 2.03 8.99
N GLY A 164 -8.93 2.57 10.20
CA GLY A 164 -10.19 2.72 10.92
C GLY A 164 -10.84 1.38 11.32
N VAL A 165 -10.05 0.30 11.38
CA VAL A 165 -10.54 -1.06 11.63
C VAL A 165 -11.06 -1.21 13.07
N ALA A 166 -10.27 -0.73 14.03
CA ALA A 166 -10.61 -0.70 15.44
C ALA A 166 -9.75 0.34 16.17
N PRO A 167 -10.15 0.82 17.36
CA PRO A 167 -9.25 1.57 18.24
C PRO A 167 -8.00 0.76 18.57
N GLU A 168 -6.86 1.40 18.74
CA GLU A 168 -5.57 0.73 18.93
C GLU A 168 -5.56 -0.22 20.15
N ASN A 169 -6.26 0.13 21.21
CA ASN A 169 -6.41 -0.69 22.41
C ASN A 169 -7.33 -1.91 22.22
N LYS A 170 -8.01 -2.02 21.08
CA LYS A 170 -8.87 -3.14 20.68
C LYS A 170 -8.29 -3.94 19.51
N LEU A 171 -7.07 -3.60 19.08
CA LEU A 171 -6.39 -4.27 17.99
C LEU A 171 -5.07 -4.87 18.48
N ARG A 172 -4.95 -6.17 18.39
CA ARG A 172 -3.72 -6.94 18.63
C ARG A 172 -3.18 -7.44 17.30
N VAL A 173 -1.91 -7.14 17.00
CA VAL A 173 -1.20 -7.67 15.83
C VAL A 173 -0.11 -8.60 16.29
N VAL A 174 -0.11 -9.82 15.77
CA VAL A 174 0.84 -10.88 16.10
C VAL A 174 1.57 -11.28 14.84
N ALA A 175 2.89 -11.08 14.82
CA ALA A 175 3.75 -11.64 13.80
C ALA A 175 4.46 -12.86 14.39
N PRO A 176 4.12 -14.10 13.95
CA PRO A 176 4.84 -15.30 14.34
C PRO A 176 6.24 -15.34 13.69
N ASP A 177 6.87 -16.51 13.65
CA ASP A 177 8.14 -16.69 12.93
C ASP A 177 7.91 -16.44 11.43
N VAL A 178 8.46 -15.33 10.91
CA VAL A 178 8.23 -14.88 9.53
C VAL A 178 9.32 -15.43 8.62
N GLY A 179 8.90 -16.14 7.57
CA GLY A 179 9.76 -16.82 6.60
C GLY A 179 10.36 -15.93 5.53
N GLY A 180 10.86 -14.75 5.92
CA GLY A 180 11.47 -13.74 5.07
C GLY A 180 10.47 -12.63 4.68
N GLY A 181 11.00 -11.41 4.52
CA GLY A 181 10.21 -10.24 4.13
C GLY A 181 10.94 -9.38 3.12
N PHE A 182 12.25 -9.14 3.32
CA PHE A 182 13.12 -8.38 2.40
C PHE A 182 12.53 -7.02 2.01
N GLY A 183 11.81 -6.38 2.95
CA GLY A 183 11.11 -5.11 2.74
C GLY A 183 9.67 -5.24 2.25
N SER A 184 9.26 -6.37 1.64
CA SER A 184 7.90 -6.53 1.11
C SER A 184 6.82 -6.75 2.16
N LYS A 185 7.20 -7.07 3.41
CA LYS A 185 6.27 -7.27 4.53
C LYS A 185 6.33 -6.13 5.56
N ILE A 186 6.84 -4.96 5.17
CA ILE A 186 6.89 -3.76 6.02
C ILE A 186 5.54 -3.05 6.06
N ASN A 187 4.91 -2.90 4.90
CA ASN A 187 3.67 -2.14 4.77
C ASN A 187 2.47 -2.95 5.26
N VAL A 188 1.40 -2.25 5.61
CA VAL A 188 0.07 -2.85 5.77
C VAL A 188 -0.53 -3.03 4.38
N TYR A 189 -1.12 -4.18 4.15
CA TYR A 189 -1.73 -4.55 2.88
C TYR A 189 -3.26 -4.55 2.94
N ASN A 190 -3.86 -4.45 1.78
CA ASN A 190 -5.31 -4.34 1.62
C ASN A 190 -6.04 -5.53 2.24
N GLU A 191 -5.50 -6.75 2.07
CA GLU A 191 -6.06 -7.98 2.63
C GLU A 191 -6.14 -7.95 4.16
N GLU A 192 -5.15 -7.37 4.84
CA GLU A 192 -5.14 -7.28 6.30
C GLU A 192 -6.28 -6.38 6.83
N ILE A 193 -6.50 -5.25 6.14
CA ILE A 193 -7.59 -4.32 6.48
C ILE A 193 -8.95 -4.95 6.16
N VAL A 194 -9.09 -5.52 4.97
CA VAL A 194 -10.36 -6.08 4.50
C VAL A 194 -10.78 -7.28 5.33
N CYS A 195 -9.85 -8.20 5.64
CA CYS A 195 -10.15 -9.35 6.50
C CYS A 195 -10.50 -8.91 7.93
N SER A 196 -9.80 -7.91 8.48
CA SER A 196 -10.11 -7.39 9.82
C SER A 196 -11.49 -6.74 9.89
N TRP A 197 -11.84 -5.95 8.87
CA TRP A 197 -13.18 -5.37 8.77
C TRP A 197 -14.25 -6.46 8.62
N ALA A 198 -14.02 -7.44 7.74
CA ALA A 198 -14.99 -8.49 7.47
C ALA A 198 -15.18 -9.42 8.67
N SER A 199 -14.13 -9.83 9.38
CA SER A 199 -14.22 -10.62 10.60
C SER A 199 -15.10 -9.95 11.65
N LYS A 200 -14.92 -8.64 11.87
CA LYS A 200 -15.78 -7.84 12.74
C LYS A 200 -17.23 -7.77 12.24
N LYS A 201 -17.42 -7.63 10.93
CA LYS A 201 -18.76 -7.51 10.30
C LYS A 201 -19.52 -8.83 10.36
N LEU A 202 -18.85 -9.92 10.06
CA LEU A 202 -19.41 -11.27 10.07
C LEU A 202 -19.41 -11.91 11.45
N LYS A 203 -18.63 -11.37 12.38
CA LYS A 203 -18.41 -11.88 13.72
C LYS A 203 -17.80 -13.29 13.74
N ASP A 204 -16.86 -13.51 12.84
CA ASP A 204 -16.23 -14.79 12.59
C ASP A 204 -14.73 -14.65 12.34
N GLN A 205 -14.00 -15.76 12.43
CA GLN A 205 -12.59 -15.86 12.07
C GLN A 205 -12.43 -15.92 10.55
N LEU A 206 -11.52 -15.12 9.98
CA LEU A 206 -11.27 -15.08 8.55
C LEU A 206 -9.80 -15.26 8.23
N ASN A 207 -9.53 -15.98 7.15
CA ASN A 207 -8.23 -16.19 6.54
C ASN A 207 -8.14 -15.41 5.22
N GLY A 208 -7.00 -14.79 4.94
CA GLY A 208 -6.72 -14.05 3.72
C GLY A 208 -5.26 -14.14 3.28
#